data_91504892e54ab33bf94b7b4b1dc3486c
#
_entry.id   91504892e54ab33bf94b7b4b1dc3486c
#
_cell.length_a   1.000
_cell.length_b   1.000
_cell.length_c   1.000
_cell.angle_alpha   90.00
_cell.angle_beta   90.00
_cell.angle_gamma   90.00
#
_symmetry.space_group_name_H-M   'P 1'
#
loop_
_entity.id
_entity.type
_entity.pdbx_description
1 polymer ?
#
loop_
_entity_poly.entity_id
_entity_poly.type
_entity_poly.pdbx_seq_one_letter_code
_entity_poly.pdbx_strand_id
1 'polypeptide(L)'
;ADEQAAIAAHHILAQSDPTALLVIAPRFPDRRNEIAQALGALTPLRSLGQIPGPDDRFWIFDTFGELGLLYRLTQTVLVGGTFSNIQGHNPWEAAALDTAILHGPYVENFAADFGQLDQAGAACMVKSDTEIVQVLLGDDLPLMAKKAAKCIKAASARTDQLAHDIIALLDR
;
A
#
# COMPACT_ATOMS: atom_id res chain seq x y z
N ALA A 1 -13.21 -2.91 -6.67
CA ALA A 1 -13.51 -3.09 -5.25
C ALA A 1 -12.52 -2.30 -4.39
N ASP A 2 -11.20 -2.51 -4.55
CA ASP A 2 -10.16 -1.85 -3.73
C ASP A 2 -10.20 -0.32 -3.83
N GLU A 3 -10.26 0.21 -5.06
CA GLU A 3 -10.37 1.65 -5.31
C GLU A 3 -11.65 2.24 -4.69
N GLN A 4 -12.77 1.52 -4.78
CA GLN A 4 -14.04 1.95 -4.19
C GLN A 4 -13.96 2.01 -2.65
N ALA A 5 -13.34 1.01 -2.01
CA ALA A 5 -13.13 1.01 -0.56
C ALA A 5 -12.23 2.19 -0.12
N ALA A 6 -11.14 2.44 -0.85
CA ALA A 6 -10.25 3.56 -0.59
C ALA A 6 -10.94 4.92 -0.78
N ILE A 7 -11.73 5.09 -1.85
CA ILE A 7 -12.48 6.33 -2.11
C ILE A 7 -13.53 6.56 -1.02
N ALA A 8 -14.28 5.52 -0.64
CA ALA A 8 -15.29 5.62 0.43
C ALA A 8 -14.64 5.98 1.77
N ALA A 9 -13.53 5.34 2.13
CA ALA A 9 -12.75 5.67 3.32
C ALA A 9 -12.24 7.12 3.28
N HIS A 10 -11.74 7.58 2.13
CA HIS A 10 -11.28 8.96 1.98
C HIS A 10 -12.41 9.97 2.18
N HIS A 11 -13.60 9.73 1.67
CA HIS A 11 -14.75 10.62 1.89
C HIS A 11 -15.13 10.74 3.38
N ILE A 12 -14.98 9.66 4.15
CA ILE A 12 -15.19 9.70 5.60
C ILE A 12 -14.05 10.47 6.29
N LEU A 13 -12.80 10.15 5.94
CA LEU A 13 -11.61 10.78 6.51
C LEU A 13 -11.61 12.30 6.28
N ALA A 14 -12.00 12.75 5.10
CA ALA A 14 -12.04 14.15 4.71
C ALA A 14 -13.00 15.01 5.55
N GLN A 15 -13.92 14.40 6.30
CA GLN A 15 -14.78 15.11 7.25
C GLN A 15 -14.00 15.58 8.49
N SER A 16 -12.98 14.85 8.90
CA SER A 16 -12.10 15.17 10.03
C SER A 16 -10.75 15.75 9.61
N ASP A 17 -10.24 15.35 8.45
CA ASP A 17 -9.02 15.91 7.84
C ASP A 17 -9.29 16.33 6.38
N PRO A 18 -9.73 17.56 6.17
CA PRO A 18 -9.99 18.08 4.82
C PRO A 18 -8.73 18.27 3.99
N THR A 19 -7.54 18.04 4.52
CA THR A 19 -6.26 18.11 3.79
C THR A 19 -5.77 16.74 3.31
N ALA A 20 -6.43 15.68 3.73
CA ALA A 20 -6.07 14.33 3.33
C ALA A 20 -6.07 14.17 1.80
N LEU A 21 -5.01 13.62 1.26
CA LEU A 21 -4.84 13.31 -0.16
C LEU A 21 -4.89 11.79 -0.36
N LEU A 22 -5.83 11.31 -1.18
CA LEU A 22 -5.82 9.92 -1.63
C LEU A 22 -5.04 9.81 -2.94
N VAL A 23 -3.98 9.00 -2.93
CA VAL A 23 -3.23 8.67 -4.13
C VAL A 23 -3.64 7.27 -4.61
N ILE A 24 -4.09 7.17 -5.86
CA ILE A 24 -4.46 5.90 -6.49
C ILE A 24 -3.41 5.55 -7.54
N ALA A 25 -2.69 4.44 -7.31
CA ALA A 25 -1.75 3.86 -8.27
C ALA A 25 -2.38 2.61 -8.90
N PRO A 26 -3.04 2.73 -10.05
CA PRO A 26 -3.69 1.60 -10.69
C PRO A 26 -2.66 0.60 -11.24
N ARG A 27 -2.94 -0.70 -11.12
CA ARG A 27 -2.10 -1.76 -11.71
C ARG A 27 -1.96 -1.60 -13.23
N PHE A 28 -3.01 -1.07 -13.87
CA PHE A 28 -3.05 -0.79 -15.30
C PHE A 28 -3.28 0.70 -15.52
N PRO A 29 -2.25 1.48 -15.92
CA PRO A 29 -2.36 2.93 -16.12
C PRO A 29 -3.45 3.37 -17.10
N ASP A 30 -3.80 2.52 -18.07
CA ASP A 30 -4.87 2.80 -19.04
C ASP A 30 -6.24 3.01 -18.39
N ARG A 31 -6.43 2.53 -17.15
CA ARG A 31 -7.67 2.74 -16.37
C ARG A 31 -7.79 4.17 -15.78
N ARG A 32 -6.81 5.03 -15.98
CA ARG A 32 -6.80 6.39 -15.43
C ARG A 32 -8.08 7.19 -15.71
N ASN A 33 -8.63 7.08 -16.94
CA ASN A 33 -9.85 7.80 -17.30
C ASN A 33 -11.09 7.28 -16.57
N GLU A 34 -11.21 5.97 -16.39
CA GLU A 34 -12.26 5.33 -15.59
C GLU A 34 -12.20 5.79 -14.13
N ILE A 35 -10.99 5.80 -13.56
CA ILE A 35 -10.76 6.22 -12.17
C ILE A 35 -11.06 7.71 -12.01
N ALA A 36 -10.57 8.56 -12.92
CA ALA A 36 -10.83 9.99 -12.88
C ALA A 36 -12.35 10.29 -12.97
N GLN A 37 -13.08 9.55 -13.81
CA GLN A 37 -14.52 9.67 -13.89
C GLN A 37 -15.23 9.26 -12.58
N ALA A 38 -14.76 8.20 -11.93
CA ALA A 38 -15.30 7.74 -10.65
C ALA A 38 -15.07 8.74 -9.52
N LEU A 39 -13.99 9.51 -9.57
CA LEU A 39 -13.66 10.56 -8.60
C LEU A 39 -14.49 11.85 -8.80
N GLY A 40 -15.13 12.03 -9.95
CA GLY A 40 -16.05 13.14 -10.22
C GLY A 40 -15.43 14.54 -10.29
N ALA A 41 -14.11 14.64 -10.37
CA ALA A 41 -13.37 15.90 -10.37
C ALA A 41 -12.21 15.87 -11.39
N LEU A 42 -11.70 17.06 -11.73
CA LEU A 42 -10.42 17.17 -12.44
C LEU A 42 -9.33 16.69 -11.48
N THR A 43 -8.85 15.49 -11.70
CA THR A 43 -7.84 14.87 -10.84
C THR A 43 -6.48 14.94 -11.54
N PRO A 44 -5.43 15.45 -10.88
CA PRO A 44 -4.08 15.45 -11.42
C PRO A 44 -3.60 14.04 -11.81
N LEU A 45 -2.92 13.94 -12.96
CA LEU A 45 -2.34 12.71 -13.50
C LEU A 45 -0.81 12.78 -13.47
N ARG A 46 -0.18 11.80 -12.87
CA ARG A 46 1.29 11.71 -12.80
C ARG A 46 1.92 11.61 -14.19
N SER A 47 1.33 10.85 -15.10
CA SER A 47 1.82 10.66 -16.47
C SER A 47 1.86 11.96 -17.29
N LEU A 48 1.08 12.96 -16.90
CA LEU A 48 1.10 14.31 -17.50
C LEU A 48 2.05 15.28 -16.77
N GLY A 49 2.85 14.79 -15.81
CA GLY A 49 3.72 15.62 -14.99
C GLY A 49 2.99 16.50 -13.97
N GLN A 50 1.69 16.25 -13.74
CA GLN A 50 0.89 17.03 -12.80
C GLN A 50 1.18 16.58 -11.36
N ILE A 51 1.29 17.56 -10.48
CA ILE A 51 1.47 17.39 -9.04
C ILE A 51 0.26 18.00 -8.36
N PRO A 52 -0.33 17.32 -7.34
CA PRO A 52 -1.49 17.86 -6.64
C PRO A 52 -1.15 19.16 -5.92
N GLY A 53 -2.04 20.13 -6.02
CA GLY A 53 -2.01 21.36 -5.26
C GLY A 53 -2.68 21.21 -3.89
N PRO A 54 -2.72 22.25 -3.08
CA PRO A 54 -3.27 22.22 -1.71
C PRO A 54 -4.77 21.92 -1.64
N ASP A 55 -5.50 22.18 -2.73
CA ASP A 55 -6.95 21.96 -2.82
C ASP A 55 -7.31 20.61 -3.44
N ASP A 56 -6.34 19.89 -4.02
CA ASP A 56 -6.57 18.55 -4.57
C ASP A 56 -6.74 17.53 -3.46
N ARG A 57 -7.72 16.66 -3.63
CA ARG A 57 -8.04 15.56 -2.69
C ARG A 57 -7.67 14.20 -3.24
N PHE A 58 -7.39 14.14 -4.52
CA PHE A 58 -7.08 12.92 -5.26
C PHE A 58 -5.88 13.15 -6.17
N TRP A 59 -5.07 12.11 -6.33
CA TRP A 59 -4.01 12.06 -7.32
C TRP A 59 -3.98 10.68 -7.98
N ILE A 60 -3.98 10.62 -9.29
CA ILE A 60 -3.82 9.37 -10.02
C ILE A 60 -2.35 9.23 -10.42
N PHE A 61 -1.71 8.21 -9.87
CA PHE A 61 -0.31 7.89 -10.09
C PHE A 61 -0.18 6.81 -11.16
N ASP A 62 -0.47 7.19 -12.41
CA ASP A 62 -0.64 6.33 -13.58
C ASP A 62 0.67 6.11 -14.36
N THR A 63 1.77 5.87 -13.65
CA THR A 63 3.09 5.59 -14.24
C THR A 63 3.64 4.25 -13.80
N PHE A 64 4.48 3.63 -14.64
CA PHE A 64 5.23 2.43 -14.27
C PHE A 64 6.61 2.78 -13.70
N GLY A 65 7.11 1.91 -12.81
CA GLY A 65 8.47 2.00 -12.28
C GLY A 65 8.68 3.03 -11.17
N GLU A 66 7.66 3.82 -10.84
CA GLU A 66 7.75 4.88 -9.84
C GLU A 66 7.05 4.54 -8.50
N LEU A 67 6.50 3.34 -8.32
CA LEU A 67 5.75 2.96 -7.13
C LEU A 67 6.59 3.09 -5.84
N GLY A 68 7.89 2.80 -5.93
CA GLY A 68 8.81 3.00 -4.81
C GLY A 68 8.99 4.46 -4.39
N LEU A 69 8.78 5.43 -5.30
CA LEU A 69 8.72 6.84 -4.94
C LEU A 69 7.45 7.12 -4.13
N LEU A 70 6.33 6.58 -4.57
CA LEU A 70 5.05 6.77 -3.90
C LEU A 70 5.08 6.22 -2.45
N TYR A 71 5.62 5.02 -2.23
CA TYR A 71 5.78 4.47 -0.88
C TYR A 71 6.63 5.36 0.05
N ARG A 72 7.62 6.08 -0.48
CA ARG A 72 8.41 7.04 0.32
C ARG A 72 7.68 8.34 0.64
N LEU A 73 6.68 8.70 -0.15
CA LEU A 73 5.88 9.91 0.04
C LEU A 73 4.68 9.69 0.96
N THR A 74 4.26 8.44 1.16
CA THR A 74 3.07 8.09 1.94
C THR A 74 3.45 7.44 3.26
N GLN A 75 2.65 7.68 4.30
CA GLN A 75 2.83 7.03 5.60
C GLN A 75 2.19 5.64 5.63
N THR A 76 1.19 5.40 4.79
CA THR A 76 0.41 4.18 4.76
C THR A 76 -0.03 3.83 3.35
N VAL A 77 -0.27 2.56 3.13
CA VAL A 77 -0.81 2.03 1.87
C VAL A 77 -1.90 1.00 2.15
N LEU A 78 -2.97 1.06 1.38
CA LEU A 78 -3.90 -0.04 1.21
C LEU A 78 -3.42 -0.87 0.01
N VAL A 79 -2.94 -2.08 0.25
CA VAL A 79 -2.45 -2.96 -0.81
C VAL A 79 -3.62 -3.43 -1.66
N GLY A 80 -3.54 -3.19 -2.97
CA GLY A 80 -4.59 -3.51 -3.92
C GLY A 80 -4.77 -5.03 -4.15
N GLY A 81 -5.92 -5.40 -4.74
CA GLY A 81 -6.30 -6.79 -4.99
C GLY A 81 -6.82 -7.52 -3.76
N THR A 82 -6.87 -6.86 -2.61
CA THR A 82 -7.20 -7.49 -1.32
C THR A 82 -8.68 -7.38 -0.92
N PHE A 83 -9.47 -6.59 -1.67
CA PHE A 83 -10.94 -6.51 -1.56
C PHE A 83 -11.65 -7.20 -2.73
N SER A 84 -10.94 -7.99 -3.53
CA SER A 84 -11.47 -8.63 -4.72
C SER A 84 -10.88 -10.04 -4.91
N ASN A 85 -11.40 -10.77 -5.89
CA ASN A 85 -10.91 -12.10 -6.26
C ASN A 85 -9.51 -12.10 -6.92
N ILE A 86 -8.83 -10.96 -6.99
CA ILE A 86 -7.42 -10.84 -7.39
C ILE A 86 -6.50 -11.46 -6.34
N GLN A 87 -6.94 -11.47 -5.07
CA GLN A 87 -6.28 -12.19 -3.97
C GLN A 87 -4.92 -11.62 -3.56
N GLY A 88 -4.79 -10.28 -3.66
CA GLY A 88 -3.68 -9.53 -3.12
C GLY A 88 -2.47 -9.38 -4.04
N HIS A 89 -1.80 -8.25 -3.88
CA HIS A 89 -0.48 -7.95 -4.45
C HIS A 89 0.61 -8.08 -3.38
N ASN A 90 1.87 -8.07 -3.82
CA ASN A 90 3.05 -8.22 -2.96
C ASN A 90 3.13 -7.11 -1.90
N PRO A 91 3.09 -7.40 -0.59
CA PRO A 91 3.19 -6.40 0.47
C PRO A 91 4.63 -5.98 0.78
N TRP A 92 5.64 -6.75 0.35
CA TRP A 92 7.02 -6.53 0.74
C TRP A 92 7.65 -5.27 0.14
N GLU A 93 7.13 -4.80 -0.99
CA GLU A 93 7.59 -3.54 -1.59
C GLU A 93 7.30 -2.34 -0.69
N ALA A 94 6.10 -2.29 -0.10
CA ALA A 94 5.73 -1.26 0.86
C ALA A 94 6.51 -1.41 2.17
N ALA A 95 6.64 -2.65 2.68
CA ALA A 95 7.40 -2.95 3.89
C ALA A 95 8.87 -2.50 3.80
N ALA A 96 9.48 -2.63 2.61
CA ALA A 96 10.87 -2.25 2.37
C ALA A 96 11.11 -0.73 2.40
N LEU A 97 10.04 0.07 2.34
CA LEU A 97 10.11 1.53 2.25
C LEU A 97 9.44 2.23 3.44
N ASP A 98 9.43 1.56 4.60
CA ASP A 98 8.95 2.10 5.87
C ASP A 98 7.50 2.59 5.82
N THR A 99 6.63 1.90 5.07
CA THR A 99 5.22 2.25 4.91
C THR A 99 4.35 1.32 5.76
N ALA A 100 3.40 1.84 6.52
CA ALA A 100 2.39 1.05 7.23
C ALA A 100 1.45 0.38 6.21
N ILE A 101 1.13 -0.88 6.43
CA ILE A 101 0.43 -1.72 5.46
C ILE A 101 -0.98 -2.02 5.96
N LEU A 102 -1.98 -1.67 5.13
CA LEU A 102 -3.36 -2.11 5.27
C LEU A 102 -3.70 -3.05 4.13
N HIS A 103 -4.54 -4.03 4.39
CA HIS A 103 -5.04 -4.95 3.37
C HIS A 103 -6.45 -5.44 3.67
N GLY A 104 -7.16 -5.84 2.63
CA GLY A 104 -8.47 -6.49 2.76
C GLY A 104 -8.34 -7.99 3.11
N PRO A 105 -9.48 -8.71 3.17
CA PRO A 105 -9.51 -10.11 3.60
C PRO A 105 -9.02 -11.12 2.56
N TYR A 106 -8.89 -10.74 1.29
CA TYR A 106 -8.55 -11.66 0.20
C TYR A 106 -7.06 -11.54 -0.14
N VAL A 107 -6.24 -12.43 0.40
CA VAL A 107 -4.76 -12.36 0.32
C VAL A 107 -4.11 -13.68 -0.05
N GLU A 108 -4.84 -14.61 -0.65
CA GLU A 108 -4.40 -16.00 -0.86
C GLU A 108 -3.10 -16.10 -1.67
N ASN A 109 -2.87 -15.18 -2.62
CA ASN A 109 -1.62 -15.16 -3.39
C ASN A 109 -0.38 -14.87 -2.54
N PHE A 110 -0.56 -14.20 -1.39
CA PHE A 110 0.49 -13.80 -0.46
C PHE A 110 0.09 -14.09 1.00
N ALA A 111 -0.70 -15.15 1.24
CA ALA A 111 -1.25 -15.47 2.56
C ALA A 111 -0.18 -15.60 3.64
N ALA A 112 0.94 -16.28 3.33
CA ALA A 112 2.04 -16.45 4.27
C ALA A 112 2.73 -15.11 4.58
N ASP A 113 2.88 -14.24 3.58
CA ASP A 113 3.54 -12.95 3.69
C ASP A 113 2.70 -11.98 4.53
N PHE A 114 1.41 -11.83 4.21
CA PHE A 114 0.49 -11.04 5.03
C PHE A 114 0.38 -11.59 6.45
N GLY A 115 0.25 -12.93 6.62
CA GLY A 115 0.21 -13.54 7.93
C GLY A 115 1.45 -13.25 8.78
N GLN A 116 2.64 -13.24 8.18
CA GLN A 116 3.88 -12.86 8.87
C GLN A 116 3.88 -11.38 9.29
N LEU A 117 3.43 -10.49 8.40
CA LEU A 117 3.38 -9.05 8.67
C LEU A 117 2.32 -8.72 9.73
N ASP A 118 1.14 -9.35 9.68
CA ASP A 118 0.08 -9.21 10.68
C ASP A 118 0.55 -9.65 12.06
N GLN A 119 1.16 -10.84 12.17
CA GLN A 119 1.69 -11.36 13.43
C GLN A 119 2.77 -10.45 14.03
N ALA A 120 3.55 -9.79 13.19
CA ALA A 120 4.53 -8.80 13.64
C ALA A 120 3.89 -7.46 14.01
N GLY A 121 2.61 -7.24 13.70
CA GLY A 121 1.92 -5.95 13.78
C GLY A 121 2.51 -4.91 12.82
N ALA A 122 3.00 -5.38 11.69
CA ALA A 122 3.55 -4.59 10.58
C ALA A 122 2.50 -4.32 9.50
N ALA A 123 1.44 -5.13 9.47
CA ALA A 123 0.26 -4.92 8.64
C ALA A 123 -1.00 -5.03 9.50
N CYS A 124 -2.13 -4.59 8.94
CA CYS A 124 -3.44 -4.65 9.55
C CYS A 124 -4.51 -5.01 8.52
N MET A 125 -5.23 -6.10 8.77
CA MET A 125 -6.39 -6.45 7.96
C MET A 125 -7.57 -5.53 8.29
N VAL A 126 -8.19 -4.97 7.25
CA VAL A 126 -9.39 -4.13 7.32
C VAL A 126 -10.46 -4.69 6.40
N LYS A 127 -11.73 -4.64 6.81
CA LYS A 127 -12.86 -5.25 6.11
C LYS A 127 -13.84 -4.24 5.53
N SER A 128 -13.71 -2.97 5.92
CA SER A 128 -14.60 -1.90 5.51
C SER A 128 -13.88 -0.55 5.42
N ASP A 129 -14.49 0.40 4.74
CA ASP A 129 -14.08 1.81 4.70
C ASP A 129 -13.98 2.43 6.10
N THR A 130 -14.91 2.11 6.98
CA THR A 130 -14.89 2.58 8.38
C THR A 130 -13.68 2.04 9.14
N GLU A 131 -13.34 0.76 8.98
CA GLU A 131 -12.14 0.18 9.60
C GLU A 131 -10.86 0.79 9.04
N ILE A 132 -10.79 1.08 7.73
CA ILE A 132 -9.68 1.82 7.13
C ILE A 132 -9.50 3.17 7.85
N VAL A 133 -10.57 3.94 8.00
CA VAL A 133 -10.52 5.25 8.65
C VAL A 133 -10.12 5.14 10.13
N GLN A 134 -10.62 4.15 10.86
CA GLN A 134 -10.24 3.93 12.25
C GLN A 134 -8.73 3.71 12.40
N VAL A 135 -8.12 2.92 11.50
CA VAL A 135 -6.66 2.71 11.51
C VAL A 135 -5.92 3.99 11.12
N LEU A 136 -6.40 4.72 10.10
CA LEU A 136 -5.77 5.97 9.65
C LEU A 136 -5.77 7.08 10.71
N LEU A 137 -6.81 7.15 11.54
CA LEU A 137 -6.92 8.11 12.63
C LEU A 137 -6.23 7.65 13.93
N GLY A 138 -5.75 6.42 13.97
CA GLY A 138 -5.00 5.88 15.10
C GLY A 138 -3.53 6.32 15.12
N ASP A 139 -2.89 6.18 16.28
CA ASP A 139 -1.49 6.58 16.50
C ASP A 139 -0.48 5.48 16.13
N ASP A 140 -0.95 4.33 15.64
CA ASP A 140 -0.10 3.14 15.46
C ASP A 140 0.65 3.09 14.13
N LEU A 141 0.31 3.90 13.14
CA LEU A 141 0.92 3.86 11.81
C LEU A 141 2.46 3.96 11.82
N PRO A 142 3.08 4.89 12.58
CA PRO A 142 4.55 4.96 12.64
C PRO A 142 5.19 3.71 13.26
N LEU A 143 4.50 3.06 14.19
CA LEU A 143 4.97 1.82 14.81
C LEU A 143 4.85 0.65 13.84
N MET A 144 3.74 0.56 13.10
CA MET A 144 3.53 -0.44 12.05
C MET A 144 4.64 -0.36 10.98
N ALA A 145 4.92 0.83 10.48
CA ALA A 145 5.98 1.08 9.51
C ALA A 145 7.36 0.61 10.01
N LYS A 146 7.72 0.95 11.25
CA LYS A 146 8.96 0.47 11.89
C LYS A 146 9.02 -1.05 12.02
N LYS A 147 7.90 -1.71 12.29
CA LYS A 147 7.81 -3.17 12.37
C LYS A 147 7.95 -3.79 10.98
N ALA A 148 7.37 -3.18 9.94
CA ALA A 148 7.55 -3.61 8.56
C ALA A 148 9.02 -3.60 8.14
N ALA A 149 9.75 -2.52 8.43
CA ALA A 149 11.18 -2.43 8.19
C ALA A 149 12.01 -3.52 8.92
N LYS A 150 11.60 -3.90 10.15
CA LYS A 150 12.24 -5.01 10.87
C LYS A 150 11.99 -6.36 10.20
N CYS A 151 10.78 -6.60 9.68
CA CYS A 151 10.46 -7.81 8.95
C CYS A 151 11.33 -7.96 7.69
N ILE A 152 11.53 -6.88 6.94
CA ILE A 152 12.44 -6.85 5.78
C ILE A 152 13.86 -7.22 6.17
N LYS A 153 14.42 -6.61 7.21
CA LYS A 153 15.78 -6.91 7.68
C LYS A 153 15.92 -8.38 8.08
N ALA A 154 14.93 -8.95 8.75
CA ALA A 154 14.92 -10.35 9.13
C ALA A 154 14.83 -11.29 7.91
N ALA A 155 14.02 -10.94 6.90
CA ALA A 155 13.90 -11.70 5.66
C ALA A 155 15.21 -11.66 4.85
N SER A 156 15.83 -10.49 4.70
CA SER A 156 17.14 -10.33 4.04
C SER A 156 18.22 -11.17 4.70
N ALA A 157 18.35 -11.12 6.02
CA ALA A 157 19.34 -11.90 6.76
C ALA A 157 19.18 -13.41 6.56
N ARG A 158 17.94 -13.91 6.43
CA ARG A 158 17.69 -15.33 6.12
C ARG A 158 18.12 -15.68 4.71
N THR A 159 17.88 -14.79 3.75
CA THR A 159 18.31 -14.99 2.35
C THR A 159 19.83 -15.02 2.25
N ASP A 160 20.52 -14.11 2.93
CA ASP A 160 21.96 -14.06 2.96
C ASP A 160 22.56 -15.35 3.59
N GLN A 161 21.98 -15.81 4.71
CA GLN A 161 22.38 -17.07 5.34
C GLN A 161 22.20 -18.27 4.40
N LEU A 162 21.03 -18.36 3.73
CA LEU A 162 20.76 -19.42 2.77
C LEU A 162 21.76 -19.39 1.60
N ALA A 163 22.09 -18.22 1.09
CA ALA A 163 23.10 -18.08 0.04
C ALA A 163 24.48 -18.61 0.50
N HIS A 164 24.91 -18.25 1.70
CA HIS A 164 26.15 -18.76 2.28
C HIS A 164 26.12 -20.29 2.44
N ASP A 165 25.03 -20.85 2.93
CA ASP A 165 24.88 -22.30 3.13
C ASP A 165 24.94 -23.06 1.78
N ILE A 166 24.34 -22.51 0.71
CA ILE A 166 24.40 -23.10 -0.63
C ILE A 166 25.83 -23.07 -1.17
N ILE A 167 26.54 -21.94 -1.05
CA ILE A 167 27.94 -21.80 -1.51
C ILE A 167 28.79 -22.83 -0.75
N ALA A 168 28.67 -22.95 0.56
CA ALA A 168 29.41 -23.91 1.36
C ALA A 168 29.15 -25.39 1.00
N LEU A 169 28.02 -25.70 0.38
CA LEU A 169 27.74 -27.03 -0.15
C LEU A 169 28.37 -27.30 -1.51
N LEU A 170 28.59 -26.24 -2.32
CA LEU A 170 29.24 -26.34 -3.63
C LEU A 170 30.77 -26.43 -3.55
N ASP A 171 31.36 -25.97 -2.45
CA ASP A 171 32.81 -25.97 -2.21
C ASP A 171 33.29 -27.30 -1.55
N ARG A 172 32.43 -28.30 -1.41
CA ARG A 172 32.73 -29.64 -0.89
C ARG A 172 32.86 -30.67 -2.02
#